data_3c276734256dd02fd3f6e9e334716267
#
_entry.id   3c276734256dd02fd3f6e9e334716267
#
_cell.length_a   1.000
_cell.length_b   1.000
_cell.length_c   1.000
_cell.angle_alpha   90.00
_cell.angle_beta   90.00
_cell.angle_gamma   90.00
#
_symmetry.space_group_name_H-M   'P 1'
#
loop_
_entity.id
_entity.type
_entity.pdbx_description
1 polymer ?
#
loop_
_entity_poly.entity_id
_entity_poly.type
_entity_poly.pdbx_seq_one_letter_code
_entity_poly.pdbx_strand_id
1 'polypeptide(L)'
;MLKRRNKMKNTIHQIFKKLLCNDSLTENCYTVANIPPIKAHKLGIDREGRPMFFIQSTITDKVPNINLEMMSVQFNELCRLKKNNAPKNIIESYYTVITLKTDLPDYVRYFLDIVCIVLEKIGETPSQQVLLTEIQKIIDLFRRFSAPPLKTIQGLWAELFVIERANNPKYLVKSWHTSAIDTFDFNDGTDKIEVKSTSRNNRIHHFSHNQLTP
;
A
#
# COMPACT_ATOMS: atom_id res chain seq x y z
N MET A 1 -9.92 -19.04 -11.75
CA MET A 1 -9.14 -17.85 -11.44
C MET A 1 -8.68 -17.78 -9.97
N LEU A 2 -9.54 -17.88 -8.96
CA LEU A 2 -9.19 -17.77 -7.53
C LEU A 2 -8.06 -18.73 -7.06
N LYS A 3 -8.10 -20.01 -7.44
CA LYS A 3 -7.06 -21.00 -7.05
C LYS A 3 -5.66 -20.64 -7.57
N ARG A 4 -5.56 -20.07 -8.78
CA ARG A 4 -4.27 -19.66 -9.39
C ARG A 4 -3.69 -18.43 -8.66
N ARG A 5 -4.55 -17.48 -8.31
CA ARG A 5 -4.19 -16.25 -7.56
C ARG A 5 -3.66 -16.56 -6.15
N ASN A 6 -4.33 -17.43 -5.41
CA ASN A 6 -3.87 -17.86 -4.09
C ASN A 6 -2.52 -18.60 -4.17
N LYS A 7 -2.29 -19.38 -5.22
CA LYS A 7 -1.01 -20.06 -5.45
C LYS A 7 0.13 -19.05 -5.69
N MET A 8 -0.09 -18.04 -6.52
CA MET A 8 0.93 -17.02 -6.80
C MET A 8 1.26 -16.16 -5.57
N LYS A 9 0.24 -15.74 -4.80
CA LYS A 9 0.44 -15.02 -3.53
C LYS A 9 1.31 -15.82 -2.55
N ASN A 10 0.96 -17.08 -2.28
CA ASN A 10 1.75 -17.93 -1.38
C ASN A 10 3.20 -18.09 -1.88
N THR A 11 3.38 -18.18 -3.20
CA THR A 11 4.71 -18.28 -3.82
C THR A 11 5.53 -17.01 -3.61
N ILE A 12 4.94 -15.81 -3.79
CA ILE A 12 5.64 -14.52 -3.58
C ILE A 12 6.09 -14.37 -2.13
N HIS A 13 5.24 -14.68 -1.17
CA HIS A 13 5.62 -14.63 0.25
C HIS A 13 6.74 -15.62 0.61
N GLN A 14 6.73 -16.82 0.03
CA GLN A 14 7.80 -17.79 0.22
C GLN A 14 9.12 -17.32 -0.42
N ILE A 15 9.07 -16.71 -1.60
CA ILE A 15 10.22 -16.14 -2.27
C ILE A 15 10.82 -15.01 -1.43
N PHE A 16 9.98 -14.10 -0.93
CA PHE A 16 10.42 -13.01 -0.08
C PHE A 16 11.11 -13.50 1.19
N LYS A 17 10.54 -14.46 1.90
CA LYS A 17 11.19 -15.10 3.06
C LYS A 17 12.55 -15.70 2.72
N LYS A 18 12.69 -16.37 1.57
CA LYS A 18 13.98 -16.93 1.12
C LYS A 18 15.00 -15.84 0.80
N LEU A 19 14.58 -14.70 0.26
CA LEU A 19 15.48 -13.58 -0.01
C LEU A 19 16.02 -12.98 1.29
N LEU A 20 15.19 -12.84 2.32
CA LEU A 20 15.60 -12.34 3.64
C LEU A 20 16.63 -13.25 4.34
N CYS A 21 16.61 -14.56 4.07
CA CYS A 21 17.57 -15.49 4.66
C CYS A 21 18.95 -15.49 3.97
N ASN A 22 19.14 -14.77 2.87
CA ASN A 22 20.37 -14.78 2.08
C ASN A 22 21.11 -13.45 2.18
N ASP A 23 22.12 -13.40 3.03
CA ASP A 23 22.95 -12.25 3.40
C ASP A 23 23.92 -11.74 2.29
N SER A 24 23.63 -11.93 1.01
CA SER A 24 24.55 -11.59 -0.07
C SER A 24 24.25 -10.24 -0.74
N LEU A 25 24.16 -9.18 0.05
CA LEU A 25 24.11 -7.82 -0.50
C LEU A 25 25.51 -7.41 -0.94
N THR A 26 25.70 -7.26 -2.24
CA THR A 26 26.93 -6.70 -2.82
C THR A 26 26.68 -5.25 -3.21
N GLU A 27 27.68 -4.40 -3.07
CA GLU A 27 27.59 -3.02 -3.53
C GLU A 27 27.22 -2.96 -5.02
N ASN A 28 26.25 -2.13 -5.36
CA ASN A 28 25.75 -1.87 -6.70
C ASN A 28 25.05 -3.05 -7.44
N CYS A 29 24.55 -4.05 -6.71
CA CYS A 29 23.82 -5.15 -7.34
C CYS A 29 22.69 -5.64 -6.43
N TYR A 30 21.47 -5.71 -6.97
CA TYR A 30 20.31 -6.20 -6.22
C TYR A 30 20.20 -7.72 -6.30
N THR A 31 20.00 -8.37 -5.16
CA THR A 31 19.69 -9.80 -5.14
C THR A 31 18.20 -10.01 -5.40
N VAL A 32 17.89 -10.79 -6.46
CA VAL A 32 16.52 -10.96 -6.91
C VAL A 32 16.16 -12.42 -7.15
N ALA A 33 14.87 -12.72 -7.10
CA ALA A 33 14.28 -13.98 -7.49
C ALA A 33 13.22 -13.78 -8.59
N ASN A 34 13.06 -14.80 -9.45
CA ASN A 34 11.99 -14.82 -10.43
C ASN A 34 10.63 -15.01 -9.73
N ILE A 35 9.59 -14.45 -10.32
CA ILE A 35 8.21 -14.59 -9.83
C ILE A 35 7.44 -15.55 -10.76
N PRO A 36 7.28 -16.85 -10.40
CA PRO A 36 6.49 -17.76 -11.23
C PRO A 36 5.00 -17.40 -11.22
N PRO A 37 4.30 -17.52 -12.35
CA PRO A 37 4.76 -17.95 -13.66
C PRO A 37 5.42 -16.84 -14.50
N ILE A 38 5.44 -15.60 -14.03
CA ILE A 38 5.89 -14.40 -14.75
C ILE A 38 7.40 -14.27 -14.57
N LYS A 39 8.18 -14.68 -15.57
CA LYS A 39 9.64 -14.69 -15.47
C LYS A 39 10.31 -13.35 -15.78
N ALA A 40 9.62 -12.45 -16.48
CA ALA A 40 10.15 -11.15 -16.85
C ALA A 40 10.41 -10.26 -15.63
N HIS A 41 9.49 -10.30 -14.67
CA HIS A 41 9.53 -9.48 -13.47
C HIS A 41 10.28 -10.21 -12.35
N LYS A 42 10.86 -9.44 -11.42
CA LYS A 42 11.65 -9.96 -10.30
C LYS A 42 11.19 -9.36 -8.98
N LEU A 43 11.32 -10.15 -7.92
CA LEU A 43 11.25 -9.69 -6.54
C LEU A 43 12.64 -9.64 -5.95
N GLY A 44 13.00 -8.56 -5.32
CA GLY A 44 14.23 -8.36 -4.59
C GLY A 44 14.00 -7.76 -3.22
N ILE A 45 15.09 -7.50 -2.52
CA ILE A 45 15.12 -6.79 -1.25
C ILE A 45 16.17 -5.67 -1.33
N ASP A 46 15.92 -4.59 -0.58
CA ASP A 46 16.92 -3.54 -0.36
C ASP A 46 17.86 -3.90 0.82
N ARG A 47 18.73 -2.96 1.19
CA ARG A 47 19.71 -3.17 2.27
C ARG A 47 19.07 -3.34 3.65
N GLU A 48 17.88 -2.82 3.84
CA GLU A 48 17.09 -2.93 5.06
C GLU A 48 16.14 -4.13 5.06
N GLY A 49 16.19 -4.98 4.01
CA GLY A 49 15.32 -6.16 3.89
C GLY A 49 13.91 -5.84 3.40
N ARG A 50 13.63 -4.62 2.92
CA ARG A 50 12.30 -4.23 2.43
C ARG A 50 12.09 -4.73 1.00
N PRO A 51 10.86 -5.11 0.63
CA PRO A 51 10.58 -5.67 -0.70
C PRO A 51 10.69 -4.63 -1.81
N MET A 52 11.30 -5.06 -2.91
CA MET A 52 11.44 -4.33 -4.17
C MET A 52 10.93 -5.17 -5.33
N PHE A 53 10.11 -4.60 -6.20
CA PHE A 53 9.72 -5.23 -7.45
C PHE A 53 10.38 -4.56 -8.64
N PHE A 54 10.99 -5.37 -9.49
CA PHE A 54 11.62 -4.97 -10.74
C PHE A 54 10.71 -5.41 -11.89
N ILE A 55 9.99 -4.48 -12.46
CA ILE A 55 9.04 -4.72 -13.55
C ILE A 55 9.73 -4.38 -14.86
N GLN A 56 9.99 -5.39 -15.69
CA GLN A 56 10.52 -5.18 -17.02
C GLN A 56 9.45 -4.51 -17.87
N SER A 57 9.81 -3.38 -18.47
CA SER A 57 8.90 -2.60 -19.29
C SER A 57 9.63 -1.89 -20.42
N THR A 58 8.91 -1.61 -21.47
CA THR A 58 9.39 -0.83 -22.62
C THR A 58 8.96 0.63 -22.48
N ILE A 59 9.20 1.25 -21.30
CA ILE A 59 8.92 2.67 -21.13
C ILE A 59 9.98 3.45 -21.89
N THR A 60 9.56 4.18 -22.92
CA THR A 60 10.42 5.03 -23.76
C THR A 60 10.31 6.51 -23.34
N ASP A 61 9.18 6.93 -22.80
CA ASP A 61 8.94 8.32 -22.40
C ASP A 61 9.55 8.63 -21.03
N LYS A 62 10.00 9.85 -20.85
CA LYS A 62 10.46 10.34 -19.53
C LYS A 62 9.26 10.47 -18.59
N VAL A 63 9.12 9.52 -17.69
CA VAL A 63 8.15 9.58 -16.60
C VAL A 63 8.87 9.99 -15.33
N PRO A 64 8.38 11.01 -14.59
CA PRO A 64 9.02 11.44 -13.36
C PRO A 64 8.92 10.37 -12.28
N ASN A 65 10.00 10.17 -11.54
CA ASN A 65 10.02 9.27 -10.39
C ASN A 65 9.07 9.76 -9.30
N ILE A 66 8.47 8.83 -8.59
CA ILE A 66 7.49 9.10 -7.53
C ILE A 66 8.09 8.69 -6.20
N ASN A 67 8.04 9.61 -5.24
CA ASN A 67 8.58 9.42 -3.91
C ASN A 67 7.52 9.76 -2.86
N LEU A 68 6.86 8.74 -2.32
CA LEU A 68 5.90 8.85 -1.22
C LEU A 68 6.58 8.48 0.10
N GLU A 69 5.93 8.74 1.20
CA GLU A 69 6.38 8.34 2.54
C GLU A 69 6.58 6.83 2.64
N MET A 70 5.59 6.04 2.22
CA MET A 70 5.55 4.59 2.38
C MET A 70 6.15 3.82 1.21
N MET A 71 6.29 4.43 0.04
CA MET A 71 6.81 3.76 -1.15
C MET A 71 7.45 4.73 -2.14
N SER A 72 8.27 4.18 -3.04
CA SER A 72 8.79 4.90 -4.19
C SER A 72 8.64 4.10 -5.48
N VAL A 73 8.54 4.82 -6.59
CA VAL A 73 8.56 4.25 -7.94
C VAL A 73 9.61 4.98 -8.77
N GLN A 74 10.56 4.23 -9.30
CA GLN A 74 11.59 4.72 -10.20
C GLN A 74 11.34 4.11 -11.57
N PHE A 75 11.16 4.96 -12.58
CA PHE A 75 10.84 4.52 -13.93
C PHE A 75 12.12 4.45 -14.78
N ASN A 76 12.20 3.42 -15.61
CA ASN A 76 13.27 3.22 -16.56
C ASN A 76 14.68 3.29 -15.94
N GLU A 77 14.85 2.64 -14.78
CA GLU A 77 16.11 2.60 -14.03
C GLU A 77 17.00 1.47 -14.52
N LEU A 78 18.26 1.77 -14.80
CA LEU A 78 19.25 0.77 -15.17
C LEU A 78 19.67 -0.01 -13.92
N CYS A 79 19.27 -1.27 -13.83
CA CYS A 79 19.52 -2.12 -12.67
C CYS A 79 20.45 -3.27 -12.97
N ARG A 80 21.39 -3.52 -12.06
CA ARG A 80 22.24 -4.71 -12.06
C ARG A 80 21.64 -5.71 -11.07
N LEU A 81 21.14 -6.82 -11.60
CA LEU A 81 20.42 -7.83 -10.84
C LEU A 81 21.20 -9.13 -10.79
N LYS A 82 21.34 -9.69 -9.59
CA LYS A 82 21.97 -10.99 -9.32
C LYS A 82 20.89 -11.97 -8.88
N LYS A 83 20.77 -13.09 -9.56
CA LYS A 83 19.81 -14.12 -9.16
C LYS A 83 20.27 -14.82 -7.89
N ASN A 84 19.35 -14.98 -6.96
CA ASN A 84 19.61 -15.67 -5.69
C ASN A 84 20.19 -17.09 -5.88
N ASN A 85 19.71 -17.82 -6.90
CA ASN A 85 20.14 -19.20 -7.19
C ASN A 85 21.33 -19.30 -8.16
N ALA A 86 21.83 -18.19 -8.71
CA ALA A 86 22.93 -18.15 -9.68
C ALA A 86 23.72 -16.84 -9.51
N PRO A 87 24.50 -16.71 -8.43
CA PRO A 87 25.13 -15.44 -8.06
C PRO A 87 26.19 -14.95 -9.05
N LYS A 88 26.69 -15.80 -9.94
CA LYS A 88 27.68 -15.41 -10.98
C LYS A 88 27.03 -14.76 -12.21
N ASN A 89 25.70 -14.90 -12.40
CA ASN A 89 24.98 -14.34 -13.54
C ASN A 89 24.37 -13.00 -13.17
N ILE A 90 25.04 -11.92 -13.53
CA ILE A 90 24.52 -10.56 -13.40
C ILE A 90 23.75 -10.22 -14.67
N ILE A 91 22.53 -9.72 -14.50
CA ILE A 91 21.68 -9.20 -15.56
C ILE A 91 21.66 -7.69 -15.42
N GLU A 92 21.98 -6.97 -16.48
CA GLU A 92 21.88 -5.52 -16.53
C GLU A 92 20.78 -5.16 -17.53
N SER A 93 19.77 -4.46 -17.06
CA SER A 93 18.61 -4.07 -17.88
C SER A 93 17.82 -2.95 -17.21
N TYR A 94 16.93 -2.33 -17.99
CA TYR A 94 16.04 -1.28 -17.50
C TYR A 94 14.79 -1.88 -16.89
N TYR A 95 14.43 -1.34 -15.72
CA TYR A 95 13.24 -1.75 -14.97
C TYR A 95 12.48 -0.55 -14.41
N THR A 96 11.19 -0.71 -14.26
CA THR A 96 10.43 0.11 -13.32
C THR A 96 10.56 -0.55 -11.95
N VAL A 97 11.12 0.20 -10.98
CA VAL A 97 11.39 -0.31 -9.63
C VAL A 97 10.37 0.26 -8.67
N ILE A 98 9.64 -0.62 -7.99
CA ILE A 98 8.68 -0.26 -6.95
C ILE A 98 9.24 -0.74 -5.62
N THR A 99 9.51 0.18 -4.69
CA THR A 99 10.11 -0.12 -3.38
C THR A 99 9.15 0.26 -2.27
N LEU A 100 8.90 -0.65 -1.34
CA LEU A 100 8.26 -0.34 -0.06
C LEU A 100 9.31 0.24 0.90
N LYS A 101 8.98 1.31 1.62
CA LYS A 101 9.92 2.02 2.50
C LYS A 101 9.76 1.69 3.98
N THR A 102 8.94 0.69 4.31
CA THR A 102 8.73 0.21 5.68
C THR A 102 8.97 -1.28 5.75
N ASP A 103 9.40 -1.76 6.90
CA ASP A 103 9.60 -3.16 7.25
C ASP A 103 8.45 -3.73 8.11
N LEU A 104 7.45 -2.91 8.45
CA LEU A 104 6.29 -3.32 9.24
C LEU A 104 5.58 -4.51 8.58
N PRO A 105 5.41 -5.66 9.28
CA PRO A 105 4.98 -6.92 8.67
C PRO A 105 3.65 -6.85 7.93
N ASP A 106 2.70 -6.08 8.46
CA ASP A 106 1.39 -5.93 7.81
C ASP A 106 1.49 -5.16 6.50
N TYR A 107 2.26 -4.07 6.44
CA TYR A 107 2.47 -3.31 5.21
C TYR A 107 3.26 -4.12 4.17
N VAL A 108 4.28 -4.86 4.60
CA VAL A 108 5.02 -5.79 3.73
C VAL A 108 4.06 -6.81 3.12
N ARG A 109 3.21 -7.44 3.93
CA ARG A 109 2.22 -8.40 3.46
C ARG A 109 1.26 -7.79 2.44
N TYR A 110 0.68 -6.62 2.75
CA TYR A 110 -0.22 -5.91 1.83
C TYR A 110 0.47 -5.54 0.52
N PHE A 111 1.70 -5.02 0.60
CA PHE A 111 2.46 -4.65 -0.58
C PHE A 111 2.71 -5.84 -1.51
N LEU A 112 3.18 -6.97 -0.97
CA LEU A 112 3.41 -8.19 -1.72
C LEU A 112 2.10 -8.68 -2.39
N ASP A 113 0.98 -8.64 -1.67
CA ASP A 113 -0.32 -9.06 -2.18
C ASP A 113 -0.85 -8.15 -3.29
N ILE A 114 -0.72 -6.83 -3.13
CA ILE A 114 -1.19 -5.84 -4.11
C ILE A 114 -0.37 -5.92 -5.38
N VAL A 115 0.96 -5.94 -5.25
CA VAL A 115 1.83 -6.04 -6.44
C VAL A 115 1.61 -7.37 -7.16
N CYS A 116 1.36 -8.47 -6.44
CA CYS A 116 0.98 -9.75 -7.04
C CYS A 116 -0.24 -9.60 -7.97
N ILE A 117 -1.30 -8.89 -7.51
CA ILE A 117 -2.49 -8.63 -8.30
C ILE A 117 -2.18 -7.82 -9.56
N VAL A 118 -1.33 -6.82 -9.41
CA VAL A 118 -0.92 -5.97 -10.53
C VAL A 118 -0.11 -6.77 -11.55
N LEU A 119 0.84 -7.59 -11.10
CA LEU A 119 1.65 -8.44 -11.98
C LEU A 119 0.78 -9.43 -12.79
N GLU A 120 -0.27 -10.00 -12.19
CA GLU A 120 -1.22 -10.84 -12.92
C GLU A 120 -1.96 -10.09 -14.03
N LYS A 121 -2.26 -8.81 -13.81
CA LYS A 121 -2.97 -7.97 -14.79
C LYS A 121 -2.08 -7.50 -15.93
N ILE A 122 -0.85 -7.08 -15.62
CA ILE A 122 0.06 -6.54 -16.63
C ILE A 122 0.72 -7.64 -17.48
N GLY A 123 0.82 -8.87 -16.96
CA GLY A 123 1.47 -9.99 -17.66
C GLY A 123 2.99 -9.83 -17.79
N GLU A 124 3.62 -10.55 -18.73
CA GLU A 124 5.08 -10.56 -18.88
C GLU A 124 5.64 -9.34 -19.65
N THR A 125 4.88 -8.83 -20.61
CA THR A 125 5.30 -7.73 -21.52
C THR A 125 4.23 -6.63 -21.55
N PRO A 126 4.10 -5.86 -20.47
CA PRO A 126 3.09 -4.80 -20.43
C PRO A 126 3.41 -3.68 -21.40
N SER A 127 2.37 -3.13 -22.05
CA SER A 127 2.52 -1.84 -22.70
C SER A 127 2.72 -0.74 -21.66
N GLN A 128 3.39 0.35 -22.06
CA GLN A 128 3.64 1.49 -21.19
C GLN A 128 2.36 2.01 -20.54
N GLN A 129 1.30 2.18 -21.32
CA GLN A 129 0.02 2.71 -20.82
C GLN A 129 -0.62 1.80 -19.76
N VAL A 130 -0.62 0.50 -19.98
CA VAL A 130 -1.14 -0.49 -19.01
C VAL A 130 -0.33 -0.45 -17.73
N LEU A 131 1.00 -0.43 -17.84
CA LEU A 131 1.89 -0.39 -16.68
C LEU A 131 1.68 0.89 -15.86
N LEU A 132 1.66 2.07 -16.48
CA LEU A 132 1.45 3.34 -15.79
C LEU A 132 0.08 3.39 -15.10
N THR A 133 -0.97 2.90 -15.77
CA THR A 133 -2.32 2.84 -15.19
C THR A 133 -2.38 1.97 -13.94
N GLU A 134 -1.75 0.79 -13.97
CA GLU A 134 -1.78 -0.11 -12.81
C GLU A 134 -0.86 0.38 -11.68
N ILE A 135 0.29 0.99 -12.00
CA ILE A 135 1.16 1.63 -11.00
C ILE A 135 0.45 2.81 -10.34
N GLN A 136 -0.29 3.64 -11.10
CA GLN A 136 -1.04 4.77 -10.53
C GLN A 136 -2.03 4.28 -9.44
N LYS A 137 -2.67 3.15 -9.63
CA LYS A 137 -3.58 2.57 -8.61
C LYS A 137 -2.85 2.18 -7.32
N ILE A 138 -1.63 1.64 -7.44
CA ILE A 138 -0.79 1.35 -6.27
C ILE A 138 -0.44 2.67 -5.56
N ILE A 139 -0.01 3.68 -6.30
CA ILE A 139 0.35 4.99 -5.78
C ILE A 139 -0.82 5.62 -5.02
N ASP A 140 -2.01 5.63 -5.61
CA ASP A 140 -3.21 6.21 -5.01
C ASP A 140 -3.61 5.47 -3.72
N LEU A 141 -3.43 4.14 -3.70
CA LEU A 141 -3.66 3.34 -2.51
C LEU A 141 -2.67 3.71 -1.39
N PHE A 142 -1.35 3.75 -1.70
CA PHE A 142 -0.33 4.05 -0.70
C PHE A 142 -0.33 5.52 -0.25
N ARG A 143 -0.80 6.47 -1.08
CA ARG A 143 -1.08 7.85 -0.64
C ARG A 143 -2.13 7.90 0.46
N ARG A 144 -3.17 7.08 0.36
CA ARG A 144 -4.22 7.01 1.39
C ARG A 144 -3.69 6.45 2.71
N PHE A 145 -2.74 5.53 2.68
CA PHE A 145 -2.08 5.04 3.90
C PHE A 145 -1.16 6.07 4.56
N SER A 146 -0.55 6.97 3.77
CA SER A 146 0.31 8.05 4.27
C SER A 146 -0.49 9.29 4.68
N ALA A 147 -1.76 9.40 4.29
CA ALA A 147 -2.60 10.47 4.77
C ALA A 147 -2.81 10.32 6.29
N PRO A 148 -2.67 11.40 7.07
CA PRO A 148 -3.03 11.34 8.48
C PRO A 148 -4.46 10.83 8.61
N PRO A 149 -4.76 9.96 9.57
CA PRO A 149 -6.11 9.45 9.75
C PRO A 149 -7.04 10.66 9.91
N LEU A 150 -8.12 10.69 9.13
CA LEU A 150 -9.13 11.76 9.20
C LEU A 150 -9.73 11.89 10.60
N LYS A 151 -9.67 10.80 11.36
CA LYS A 151 -10.05 10.76 12.78
C LYS A 151 -8.89 10.23 13.62
N THR A 152 -8.67 10.86 14.77
CA THR A 152 -7.76 10.34 15.78
C THR A 152 -8.31 9.04 16.36
N ILE A 153 -7.42 8.14 16.83
CA ILE A 153 -7.82 6.93 17.57
C ILE A 153 -8.76 7.29 18.72
N GLN A 154 -8.50 8.40 19.41
CA GLN A 154 -9.32 8.92 20.49
C GLN A 154 -10.73 9.29 19.99
N GLY A 155 -10.86 9.95 18.84
CA GLY A 155 -12.14 10.31 18.24
C GLY A 155 -12.95 9.06 17.90
N LEU A 156 -12.34 8.10 17.19
CA LEU A 156 -12.99 6.83 16.86
C LEU A 156 -13.44 6.07 18.11
N TRP A 157 -12.58 6.04 19.15
CA TRP A 157 -12.94 5.40 20.42
C TRP A 157 -14.15 6.06 21.09
N ALA A 158 -14.22 7.38 21.05
CA ALA A 158 -15.36 8.12 21.60
C ALA A 158 -16.68 7.82 20.85
N GLU A 159 -16.64 7.70 19.51
CA GLU A 159 -17.81 7.31 18.71
C GLU A 159 -18.26 5.89 19.04
N LEU A 160 -17.34 4.93 19.12
CA LEU A 160 -17.64 3.54 19.52
C LEU A 160 -18.23 3.48 20.94
N PHE A 161 -17.72 4.31 21.86
CA PHE A 161 -18.25 4.41 23.22
C PHE A 161 -19.69 4.96 23.23
N VAL A 162 -19.99 5.93 22.39
CA VAL A 162 -21.36 6.46 22.24
C VAL A 162 -22.30 5.37 21.71
N ILE A 163 -21.86 4.59 20.71
CA ILE A 163 -22.64 3.46 20.18
C ILE A 163 -22.90 2.42 21.28
N GLU A 164 -21.87 2.05 22.06
CA GLU A 164 -21.98 1.05 23.12
C GLU A 164 -22.98 1.47 24.20
N ARG A 165 -23.00 2.77 24.55
CA ARG A 165 -23.84 3.32 25.62
C ARG A 165 -25.25 3.75 25.17
N ALA A 166 -25.54 3.69 23.90
CA ALA A 166 -26.82 4.10 23.36
C ALA A 166 -27.95 3.12 23.73
N ASN A 167 -29.15 3.63 23.91
CA ASN A 167 -30.34 2.80 24.08
C ASN A 167 -30.64 1.95 22.83
N ASN A 168 -30.26 2.41 21.66
CA ASN A 168 -30.40 1.70 20.37
C ASN A 168 -29.09 1.71 19.59
N PRO A 169 -28.11 0.83 19.91
CA PRO A 169 -26.83 0.78 19.21
C PRO A 169 -26.98 0.50 17.71
N LYS A 170 -27.95 -0.33 17.33
CA LYS A 170 -28.19 -0.67 15.91
C LYS A 170 -28.58 0.55 15.08
N TYR A 171 -29.33 1.47 15.65
CA TYR A 171 -29.71 2.72 15.02
C TYR A 171 -28.45 3.59 14.77
N LEU A 172 -27.62 3.79 15.78
CA LEU A 172 -26.40 4.58 15.65
C LEU A 172 -25.40 3.96 14.66
N VAL A 173 -25.25 2.64 14.65
CA VAL A 173 -24.40 1.98 13.65
C VAL A 173 -24.89 2.22 12.21
N LYS A 174 -26.20 2.30 11.99
CA LYS A 174 -26.76 2.59 10.65
C LYS A 174 -26.58 4.04 10.22
N SER A 175 -26.61 4.98 11.16
CA SER A 175 -26.44 6.41 10.92
C SER A 175 -24.99 6.86 11.04
N TRP A 176 -24.07 5.95 11.40
CA TRP A 176 -22.65 6.24 11.51
C TRP A 176 -22.09 6.60 10.14
N HIS A 177 -21.28 7.66 10.06
CA HIS A 177 -20.72 8.14 8.82
C HIS A 177 -20.05 7.00 8.02
N THR A 178 -20.30 6.97 6.73
CA THR A 178 -19.75 5.99 5.79
C THR A 178 -18.73 6.62 4.84
N SER A 179 -18.67 7.95 4.82
CA SER A 179 -17.81 8.73 3.94
C SER A 179 -16.90 9.67 4.74
N ALA A 180 -15.67 9.83 4.24
CA ALA A 180 -14.68 10.75 4.81
C ALA A 180 -15.06 12.24 4.70
N ILE A 181 -16.06 12.56 3.87
CA ILE A 181 -16.56 13.94 3.67
C ILE A 181 -17.79 14.26 4.51
N ASP A 182 -18.30 13.29 5.28
CA ASP A 182 -19.46 13.53 6.15
C ASP A 182 -19.12 14.55 7.23
N THR A 183 -20.01 15.50 7.43
CA THR A 183 -19.83 16.63 8.37
C THR A 183 -20.06 16.20 9.81
N PHE A 184 -20.89 15.19 10.04
CA PHE A 184 -21.29 14.68 11.36
C PHE A 184 -20.88 13.22 11.53
N ASP A 185 -20.63 12.82 12.77
CA ASP A 185 -20.25 11.44 13.08
C ASP A 185 -21.41 10.46 12.89
N PHE A 186 -22.63 10.89 13.20
CA PHE A 186 -23.85 10.14 12.91
C PHE A 186 -24.85 11.04 12.21
N ASN A 187 -25.47 10.54 11.16
CA ASN A 187 -26.46 11.28 10.39
C ASN A 187 -27.43 10.28 9.72
N ASP A 188 -28.71 10.37 10.04
CA ASP A 188 -29.77 9.57 9.41
C ASP A 188 -30.64 10.36 8.44
N GLY A 189 -30.25 11.60 8.15
CA GLY A 189 -31.00 12.56 7.35
C GLY A 189 -31.90 13.51 8.15
N THR A 190 -32.23 13.17 9.39
CA THR A 190 -33.02 13.98 10.31
C THR A 190 -32.18 14.42 11.51
N ASP A 191 -31.64 13.44 12.22
CA ASP A 191 -30.80 13.67 13.39
C ASP A 191 -29.32 13.69 12.98
N LYS A 192 -28.57 14.68 13.50
CA LYS A 192 -27.16 14.89 13.26
C LYS A 192 -26.43 14.97 14.60
N ILE A 193 -25.50 14.06 14.82
CA ILE A 193 -24.73 13.96 16.06
C ILE A 193 -23.24 14.10 15.75
N GLU A 194 -22.59 14.99 16.49
CA GLU A 194 -21.13 15.19 16.47
C GLU A 194 -20.55 14.82 17.82
N VAL A 195 -19.59 13.93 17.86
CA VAL A 195 -18.92 13.46 19.08
C VAL A 195 -17.58 14.16 19.23
N LYS A 196 -17.41 14.89 20.31
CA LYS A 196 -16.15 15.54 20.66
C LYS A 196 -15.53 14.89 21.88
N SER A 197 -14.27 14.52 21.80
CA SER A 197 -13.51 13.92 22.90
C SER A 197 -12.21 14.67 23.16
N THR A 198 -11.78 14.68 24.42
CA THR A 198 -10.50 15.25 24.83
C THR A 198 -9.87 14.42 25.94
N SER A 199 -8.55 14.27 25.90
CA SER A 199 -7.76 13.73 27.00
C SER A 199 -7.28 14.83 27.99
N ARG A 200 -7.59 16.10 27.73
CA ARG A 200 -7.22 17.23 28.56
C ARG A 200 -8.25 17.44 29.67
N ASN A 201 -7.83 17.99 30.80
CA ASN A 201 -8.73 18.34 31.91
C ASN A 201 -9.78 19.40 31.53
N ASN A 202 -9.43 20.30 30.60
CA ASN A 202 -10.35 21.31 30.09
C ASN A 202 -11.06 20.79 28.85
N ARG A 203 -12.41 20.79 28.88
CA ARG A 203 -13.27 20.38 27.78
C ARG A 203 -13.53 21.54 26.82
N ILE A 204 -12.51 21.91 26.05
CA ILE A 204 -12.62 22.94 25.00
C ILE A 204 -12.68 22.22 23.66
N HIS A 205 -13.73 22.46 22.89
CA HIS A 205 -13.94 21.85 21.58
C HIS A 205 -14.16 22.92 20.50
N HIS A 206 -13.65 22.65 19.31
CA HIS A 206 -13.85 23.49 18.13
C HIS A 206 -14.91 22.85 17.22
N PHE A 207 -15.84 23.66 16.74
CA PHE A 207 -16.85 23.27 15.77
C PHE A 207 -16.61 24.04 14.46
N SER A 208 -16.79 23.38 13.34
CA SER A 208 -16.81 24.06 12.04
C SER A 208 -18.13 24.82 11.86
N HIS A 209 -18.13 25.81 10.97
CA HIS A 209 -19.35 26.56 10.65
C HIS A 209 -20.48 25.63 10.19
N ASN A 210 -20.15 24.65 9.35
CA ASN A 210 -21.13 23.67 8.83
C ASN A 210 -21.71 22.74 9.90
N GLN A 211 -21.06 22.60 11.06
CA GLN A 211 -21.57 21.84 12.20
C GLN A 211 -22.53 22.67 13.08
N LEU A 212 -22.46 24.00 13.00
CA LEU A 212 -23.30 24.92 13.78
C LEU A 212 -24.52 25.38 13.00
N THR A 213 -24.47 25.33 11.68
CA THR A 213 -25.58 25.73 10.77
C THR A 213 -25.84 24.59 9.78
N PRO A 214 -26.42 23.47 10.25
CA PRO A 214 -26.65 22.27 9.43
C PRO A 214 -27.81 22.42 8.44
#